data_60fa5e23c6c981c67f159363609004a8
#
_entry.id   60fa5e23c6c981c67f159363609004a8
#
_cell.length_a   1.000
_cell.length_b   1.000
_cell.length_c   1.000
_cell.angle_alpha   90.00
_cell.angle_beta   90.00
_cell.angle_gamma   90.00
#
_symmetry.space_group_name_H-M   'P 1'
#
loop_
_entity.id
_entity.type
_entity.pdbx_description
1 polymer ?
#
loop_
_entity_poly.entity_id
_entity_poly.type
_entity_poly.pdbx_seq_one_letter_code
_entity_poly.pdbx_strand_id
1 'polypeptide(L)'
;MKVSIIDNSLCDSSFVKEVRPEEIQAYMNSLHEFGVSYIEMVTDTFIMLPPASDMSKVILRMTSVRDLLYINSFNFAYVVVPAQFTDLVTKIERPVISEICLHGGDVMRAMEIFEKNFELDNVSMVRFVDDFRETPQEMAMLIREYRDKYFRPIDICPTNKYTNAVNEAVAAVIAKTDCLTMRFGGYDKYAELQDYTISLATLFGVAPSPQMVMAL
;
A
#
# COMPACT_ATOMS: atom_id res chain seq x y z
N MET A 1 18.36 -5.97 -1.07
CA MET A 1 17.34 -4.97 -1.50
C MET A 1 16.39 -4.79 -0.34
N LYS A 2 16.09 -3.56 0.06
CA LYS A 2 15.16 -3.29 1.16
C LYS A 2 13.82 -2.93 0.54
N VAL A 3 12.80 -3.76 0.73
CA VAL A 3 11.43 -3.48 0.32
C VAL A 3 10.76 -2.71 1.48
N SER A 4 10.08 -1.62 1.16
CA SER A 4 9.29 -0.87 2.15
C SER A 4 7.92 -1.51 2.34
N ILE A 5 7.49 -1.63 3.58
CA ILE A 5 6.16 -2.16 3.92
C ILE A 5 5.22 -0.99 4.21
N ILE A 6 4.04 -1.04 3.62
CA ILE A 6 2.92 -0.14 3.86
C ILE A 6 1.81 -0.95 4.53
N ASP A 7 1.38 -0.55 5.71
CA ASP A 7 0.18 -1.13 6.35
C ASP A 7 -1.05 -0.30 6.01
N ASN A 8 -2.12 -0.94 5.51
CA ASN A 8 -3.37 -0.27 5.18
C ASN A 8 -4.55 -0.69 6.07
N SER A 9 -4.30 -1.25 7.25
CA SER A 9 -5.35 -1.67 8.19
C SER A 9 -6.24 -0.51 8.62
N LEU A 10 -5.69 0.68 8.75
CA LEU A 10 -6.42 1.89 9.13
C LEU A 10 -7.28 2.50 8.01
N CYS A 11 -7.31 1.86 6.83
CA CYS A 11 -8.29 2.16 5.78
C CYS A 11 -9.61 1.43 5.97
N ASP A 12 -9.68 0.47 6.90
CA ASP A 12 -10.88 -0.31 7.15
C ASP A 12 -11.77 0.33 8.21
N SER A 13 -12.95 0.78 7.80
CA SER A 13 -13.89 1.42 8.71
C SER A 13 -14.43 0.47 9.79
N SER A 14 -14.43 -0.85 9.57
CA SER A 14 -14.86 -1.83 10.56
C SER A 14 -13.82 -1.97 11.67
N PHE A 15 -12.55 -1.98 11.31
CA PHE A 15 -11.44 -1.99 12.26
C PHE A 15 -11.39 -0.71 13.11
N VAL A 16 -11.57 0.45 12.47
CA VAL A 16 -11.43 1.77 13.14
C VAL A 16 -12.61 2.11 14.05
N LYS A 17 -13.83 1.63 13.76
CA LYS A 17 -15.03 1.96 14.54
C LYS A 17 -14.99 1.56 16.02
N GLU A 18 -14.21 0.55 16.33
CA GLU A 18 -14.10 -0.01 17.68
C GLU A 18 -12.86 0.51 18.45
N VAL A 19 -12.04 1.36 17.79
CA VAL A 19 -10.74 1.79 18.32
C VAL A 19 -10.79 3.24 18.80
N ARG A 20 -10.26 3.52 19.97
CA ARG A 20 -10.13 4.88 20.51
C ARG A 20 -8.95 5.62 19.88
N PRO A 21 -8.95 6.96 19.80
CA PRO A 21 -7.85 7.75 19.23
C PRO A 21 -6.46 7.39 19.79
N GLU A 22 -6.37 7.18 21.09
CA GLU A 22 -5.11 6.82 21.78
C GLU A 22 -4.60 5.44 21.34
N GLU A 23 -5.52 4.51 21.05
CA GLU A 23 -5.21 3.16 20.59
C GLU A 23 -4.71 3.16 19.14
N ILE A 24 -5.23 4.06 18.30
CA ILE A 24 -4.73 4.26 16.92
C ILE A 24 -3.26 4.68 16.97
N GLN A 25 -2.88 5.64 17.81
CA GLN A 25 -1.49 6.08 17.93
C GLN A 25 -0.59 4.97 18.48
N ALA A 26 -1.05 4.21 19.47
CA ALA A 26 -0.31 3.07 19.99
C ALA A 26 -0.11 1.98 18.94
N TYR A 27 -1.14 1.70 18.15
CA TYR A 27 -1.07 0.77 17.01
C TYR A 27 -0.04 1.21 15.98
N MET A 28 -0.07 2.48 15.56
CA MET A 28 0.91 3.04 14.63
C MET A 28 2.34 2.89 15.13
N ASN A 29 2.57 3.18 16.41
CA ASN A 29 3.89 3.05 17.03
C ASN A 29 4.37 1.58 17.00
N SER A 30 3.50 0.64 17.36
CA SER A 30 3.82 -0.79 17.32
C SER A 30 4.16 -1.27 15.90
N LEU A 31 3.42 -0.81 14.87
CA LEU A 31 3.74 -1.13 13.48
C LEU A 31 5.11 -0.60 13.05
N HIS A 32 5.47 0.61 13.47
CA HIS A 32 6.80 1.16 13.18
C HIS A 32 7.92 0.40 13.91
N GLU A 33 7.70 -0.03 15.14
CA GLU A 33 8.63 -0.90 15.88
C GLU A 33 8.77 -2.26 15.21
N PHE A 34 7.69 -2.77 14.62
CA PHE A 34 7.69 -4.00 13.82
C PHE A 34 8.45 -3.85 12.50
N GLY A 35 8.70 -2.62 12.03
CA GLY A 35 9.46 -2.35 10.80
C GLY A 35 8.62 -1.89 9.62
N VAL A 36 7.33 -1.61 9.81
CA VAL A 36 6.47 -0.99 8.81
C VAL A 36 6.98 0.41 8.50
N SER A 37 7.17 0.70 7.22
CA SER A 37 7.76 1.96 6.75
C SER A 37 6.73 3.09 6.74
N TYR A 38 5.51 2.80 6.30
CA TYR A 38 4.42 3.75 6.17
C TYR A 38 3.10 3.13 6.61
N ILE A 39 2.20 3.97 7.11
CA ILE A 39 0.86 3.59 7.52
C ILE A 39 -0.15 4.35 6.66
N GLU A 40 -0.99 3.62 5.95
CA GLU A 40 -2.05 4.18 5.13
C GLU A 40 -3.36 4.25 5.89
N MET A 41 -4.06 5.37 5.77
CA MET A 41 -5.36 5.58 6.38
C MET A 41 -6.26 6.46 5.52
N VAL A 42 -7.55 6.41 5.79
CA VAL A 42 -8.54 7.32 5.20
C VAL A 42 -8.72 8.57 6.05
N THR A 43 -9.36 9.61 5.49
CA THR A 43 -9.59 10.89 6.17
C THR A 43 -10.34 10.71 7.49
N ASP A 44 -11.34 9.84 7.55
CA ASP A 44 -12.13 9.60 8.76
C ASP A 44 -11.26 9.07 9.92
N THR A 45 -10.25 8.26 9.62
CA THR A 45 -9.29 7.80 10.60
C THR A 45 -8.27 8.89 10.96
N PHE A 46 -7.81 9.62 9.95
CA PHE A 46 -6.84 10.69 10.13
C PHE A 46 -7.33 11.77 11.10
N ILE A 47 -8.59 12.20 11.00
CA ILE A 47 -9.14 13.24 11.89
C ILE A 47 -9.26 12.80 13.36
N MET A 48 -9.14 11.51 13.65
CA MET A 48 -9.10 10.96 15.01
C MET A 48 -7.71 11.03 15.64
N LEU A 49 -6.64 11.26 14.85
CA LEU A 49 -5.28 11.29 15.38
C LEU A 49 -5.06 12.54 16.26
N PRO A 50 -4.21 12.43 17.30
CA PRO A 50 -3.76 13.58 18.05
C PRO A 50 -3.09 14.62 17.15
N PRO A 51 -3.30 15.93 17.39
CA PRO A 51 -2.74 17.00 16.55
C PRO A 51 -1.22 17.01 16.42
N ALA A 52 -0.50 16.40 17.36
CA ALA A 52 0.96 16.31 17.39
C ALA A 52 1.53 15.07 16.68
N SER A 53 0.69 14.27 16.00
CA SER A 53 1.15 13.05 15.31
C SER A 53 2.09 13.39 14.15
N ASP A 54 3.14 12.59 13.99
CA ASP A 54 4.09 12.75 12.86
C ASP A 54 3.48 12.22 11.57
N MET A 55 3.23 13.12 10.62
CA MET A 55 2.65 12.78 9.31
C MET A 55 3.68 12.32 8.28
N SER A 56 4.98 12.41 8.58
CA SER A 56 6.05 12.05 7.62
C SER A 56 6.08 10.57 7.23
N LYS A 57 5.37 9.72 7.98
CA LYS A 57 5.20 8.29 7.71
C LYS A 57 3.75 7.88 7.44
N VAL A 58 2.87 8.86 7.32
CA VAL A 58 1.45 8.64 7.03
C VAL A 58 1.19 8.81 5.55
N ILE A 59 0.44 7.88 4.99
CA ILE A 59 -0.10 7.93 3.64
C ILE A 59 -1.60 8.19 3.77
N LEU A 60 -2.11 9.25 3.14
CA LEU A 60 -3.54 9.49 3.11
C LEU A 60 -4.14 8.88 1.84
N ARG A 61 -5.15 8.01 2.00
CA ARG A 61 -5.91 7.44 0.90
C ARG A 61 -7.09 8.33 0.56
N MET A 62 -7.16 8.77 -0.68
CA MET A 62 -8.29 9.55 -1.19
C MET A 62 -9.52 8.65 -1.39
N THR A 63 -10.63 9.03 -0.78
CA THR A 63 -11.93 8.34 -0.89
C THR A 63 -13.01 9.23 -1.49
N SER A 64 -12.78 10.55 -1.43
CA SER A 64 -13.69 11.57 -1.95
C SER A 64 -12.95 12.83 -2.39
N VAL A 65 -13.61 13.67 -3.17
CA VAL A 65 -13.07 14.98 -3.58
C VAL A 65 -12.83 15.91 -2.37
N ARG A 66 -13.58 15.71 -1.28
CA ARG A 66 -13.44 16.52 -0.05
C ARG A 66 -12.10 16.31 0.64
N ASP A 67 -11.47 15.18 0.43
CA ASP A 67 -10.18 14.85 1.03
C ASP A 67 -9.06 15.79 0.57
N LEU A 68 -9.22 16.50 -0.56
CA LEU A 68 -8.27 17.50 -1.04
C LEU A 68 -8.00 18.62 -0.02
N LEU A 69 -8.99 18.94 0.84
CA LEU A 69 -8.81 19.93 1.91
C LEU A 69 -7.73 19.48 2.90
N TYR A 70 -7.73 18.22 3.28
CA TYR A 70 -6.75 17.65 4.20
C TYR A 70 -5.42 17.37 3.50
N ILE A 71 -5.48 16.79 2.31
CA ILE A 71 -4.30 16.43 1.49
C ILE A 71 -3.37 17.63 1.33
N ASN A 72 -3.88 18.80 0.98
CA ASN A 72 -3.07 20.00 0.75
C ASN A 72 -2.74 20.77 2.04
N SER A 73 -3.45 20.50 3.16
CA SER A 73 -3.22 21.17 4.44
C SER A 73 -2.17 20.50 5.32
N PHE A 74 -1.88 19.22 5.11
CA PHE A 74 -0.96 18.44 5.94
C PHE A 74 0.17 17.85 5.12
N ASN A 75 1.31 17.60 5.78
CA ASN A 75 2.53 17.11 5.11
C ASN A 75 2.63 15.58 5.14
N PHE A 76 1.70 14.90 4.47
CA PHE A 76 1.73 13.45 4.32
C PHE A 76 2.95 12.97 3.52
N ALA A 77 3.45 11.77 3.82
CA ALA A 77 4.52 11.14 3.05
C ALA A 77 4.11 10.94 1.58
N TYR A 78 2.90 10.43 1.39
CA TYR A 78 2.28 10.22 0.07
C TYR A 78 0.76 10.36 0.18
N VAL A 79 0.13 10.49 -0.99
CA VAL A 79 -1.32 10.42 -1.14
C VAL A 79 -1.64 9.31 -2.13
N VAL A 80 -2.46 8.33 -1.72
CA VAL A 80 -2.98 7.33 -2.65
C VAL A 80 -4.18 7.89 -3.39
N VAL A 81 -4.09 7.91 -4.71
CA VAL A 81 -5.15 8.36 -5.61
C VAL A 81 -5.64 7.17 -6.43
N PRO A 82 -6.80 6.59 -6.09
CA PRO A 82 -7.45 5.56 -6.89
C PRO A 82 -7.82 6.06 -8.29
N ALA A 83 -7.90 5.14 -9.26
CA ALA A 83 -8.10 5.44 -10.68
C ALA A 83 -9.30 6.35 -10.97
N GLN A 84 -10.39 6.25 -10.19
CA GLN A 84 -11.57 7.11 -10.37
C GLN A 84 -11.33 8.59 -10.03
N PHE A 85 -10.22 8.93 -9.35
CA PHE A 85 -9.86 10.31 -8.98
C PHE A 85 -8.65 10.84 -9.76
N THR A 86 -8.23 10.15 -10.80
CA THR A 86 -7.06 10.49 -11.62
C THR A 86 -7.05 11.95 -12.08
N ASP A 87 -8.19 12.49 -12.48
CA ASP A 87 -8.31 13.88 -12.95
C ASP A 87 -8.03 14.92 -11.85
N LEU A 88 -7.94 14.49 -10.58
CA LEU A 88 -7.63 15.37 -9.46
C LEU A 88 -6.14 15.38 -9.09
N VAL A 89 -5.32 14.52 -9.68
CA VAL A 89 -3.88 14.41 -9.37
C VAL A 89 -3.17 15.75 -9.54
N THR A 90 -3.51 16.53 -10.57
CA THR A 90 -2.94 17.87 -10.81
C THR A 90 -3.27 18.91 -9.73
N LYS A 91 -4.26 18.63 -8.86
CA LYS A 91 -4.65 19.50 -7.74
C LYS A 91 -3.99 19.10 -6.42
N ILE A 92 -3.18 18.06 -6.42
CA ILE A 92 -2.50 17.53 -5.25
C ILE A 92 -1.06 18.04 -5.24
N GLU A 93 -0.66 18.70 -4.17
CA GLU A 93 0.68 19.26 -3.99
C GLU A 93 1.65 18.28 -3.29
N ARG A 94 1.21 17.08 -3.02
CA ARG A 94 1.98 16.04 -2.33
C ARG A 94 2.42 14.94 -3.29
N PRO A 95 3.47 14.16 -2.93
CA PRO A 95 3.83 12.98 -3.70
C PRO A 95 2.65 12.00 -3.81
N VAL A 96 2.32 11.58 -5.02
CA VAL A 96 1.18 10.72 -5.30
C VAL A 96 1.61 9.28 -5.56
N ILE A 97 0.88 8.34 -4.98
CA ILE A 97 0.82 6.94 -5.39
C ILE A 97 -0.41 6.78 -6.28
N SER A 98 -0.21 6.61 -7.58
CA SER A 98 -1.31 6.33 -8.51
C SER A 98 -1.72 4.87 -8.37
N GLU A 99 -2.95 4.61 -7.92
CA GLU A 99 -3.44 3.26 -7.69
C GLU A 99 -4.25 2.75 -8.88
N ILE A 100 -3.88 1.59 -9.35
CA ILE A 100 -4.49 0.87 -10.46
C ILE A 100 -4.98 -0.47 -9.97
N CYS A 101 -6.30 -0.67 -9.98
CA CYS A 101 -6.89 -1.97 -9.73
C CYS A 101 -6.89 -2.77 -11.03
N LEU A 102 -6.26 -3.92 -10.97
CA LEU A 102 -6.19 -4.81 -12.11
C LEU A 102 -7.50 -5.64 -12.22
N HIS A 103 -8.67 -5.09 -12.47
CA HIS A 103 -9.96 -5.80 -12.55
C HIS A 103 -10.13 -6.59 -13.86
N GLY A 104 -10.39 -7.88 -13.72
CA GLY A 104 -10.95 -8.69 -14.82
C GLY A 104 -10.02 -8.97 -16.00
N GLY A 105 -8.70 -8.96 -15.80
CA GLY A 105 -7.73 -9.28 -16.87
C GLY A 105 -7.48 -8.13 -17.85
N ASP A 106 -7.94 -6.91 -17.55
CA ASP A 106 -7.74 -5.75 -18.42
C ASP A 106 -6.45 -4.98 -18.07
N VAL A 107 -5.33 -5.72 -18.09
CA VAL A 107 -3.98 -5.14 -17.91
C VAL A 107 -3.73 -3.99 -18.89
N MET A 108 -4.24 -4.10 -20.12
CA MET A 108 -4.09 -3.07 -21.14
C MET A 108 -4.75 -1.76 -20.71
N ARG A 109 -5.98 -1.83 -20.18
CA ARG A 109 -6.67 -0.63 -19.66
C ARG A 109 -5.98 -0.04 -18.45
N ALA A 110 -5.47 -0.88 -17.54
CA ALA A 110 -4.68 -0.42 -16.42
C ALA A 110 -3.43 0.32 -16.88
N MET A 111 -2.75 -0.20 -17.89
CA MET A 111 -1.58 0.44 -18.48
C MET A 111 -1.92 1.75 -19.22
N GLU A 112 -3.06 1.84 -19.92
CA GLU A 112 -3.52 3.10 -20.53
C GLU A 112 -3.81 4.18 -19.48
N ILE A 113 -4.47 3.84 -18.38
CA ILE A 113 -4.71 4.77 -17.26
C ILE A 113 -3.37 5.21 -16.67
N PHE A 114 -2.46 4.27 -16.52
CA PHE A 114 -1.13 4.56 -16.01
C PHE A 114 -0.33 5.49 -16.94
N GLU A 115 -0.28 5.20 -18.24
CA GLU A 115 0.43 6.02 -19.22
C GLU A 115 -0.08 7.47 -19.22
N LYS A 116 -1.38 7.65 -19.08
CA LYS A 116 -2.00 8.98 -18.97
C LYS A 116 -1.55 9.74 -17.71
N ASN A 117 -1.27 9.04 -16.60
CA ASN A 117 -0.84 9.64 -15.34
C ASN A 117 0.67 9.78 -15.23
N PHE A 118 1.42 9.03 -16.02
CA PHE A 118 2.88 8.96 -15.94
C PHE A 118 3.57 10.30 -16.20
N GLU A 119 2.99 11.16 -17.02
CA GLU A 119 3.55 12.47 -17.36
C GLU A 119 3.39 13.52 -16.24
N LEU A 120 2.66 13.19 -15.16
CA LEU A 120 2.46 14.11 -14.05
C LEU A 120 3.64 14.08 -13.08
N ASP A 121 4.26 15.22 -12.85
CA ASP A 121 5.48 15.36 -12.05
C ASP A 121 5.31 14.91 -10.58
N ASN A 122 4.12 15.04 -10.03
CA ASN A 122 3.82 14.66 -8.64
C ASN A 122 3.51 13.16 -8.46
N VAL A 123 3.37 12.36 -9.52
CA VAL A 123 3.23 10.91 -9.41
C VAL A 123 4.59 10.29 -9.12
N SER A 124 4.81 9.94 -7.87
CA SER A 124 6.09 9.41 -7.38
C SER A 124 6.17 7.90 -7.42
N MET A 125 5.03 7.21 -7.42
CA MET A 125 4.94 5.75 -7.37
C MET A 125 3.66 5.27 -8.03
N VAL A 126 3.68 4.05 -8.56
CA VAL A 126 2.46 3.34 -9.00
C VAL A 126 2.20 2.16 -8.08
N ARG A 127 0.96 1.99 -7.68
CA ARG A 127 0.46 0.82 -6.98
C ARG A 127 -0.40 -0.01 -7.90
N PHE A 128 -0.09 -1.30 -8.01
CA PHE A 128 -0.97 -2.29 -8.58
C PHE A 128 -1.69 -3.04 -7.46
N VAL A 129 -3.02 -2.91 -7.44
CA VAL A 129 -3.87 -3.72 -6.58
C VAL A 129 -4.28 -4.94 -7.36
N ASP A 130 -3.81 -6.09 -6.91
CA ASP A 130 -4.23 -7.35 -7.49
C ASP A 130 -5.60 -7.75 -6.94
N ASP A 131 -6.60 -7.58 -7.79
CA ASP A 131 -7.96 -8.07 -7.56
C ASP A 131 -8.27 -9.22 -8.54
N PHE A 132 -7.22 -9.92 -9.00
CA PHE A 132 -7.24 -10.89 -10.08
C PHE A 132 -7.09 -12.34 -9.65
N ARG A 133 -7.29 -13.17 -10.68
CA ARG A 133 -6.81 -14.53 -10.78
C ARG A 133 -5.40 -14.63 -11.41
N GLU A 134 -4.62 -13.58 -11.31
CA GLU A 134 -3.27 -13.61 -11.83
C GLU A 134 -2.44 -14.62 -11.02
N THR A 135 -1.55 -15.29 -11.71
CA THR A 135 -0.58 -16.13 -11.03
C THR A 135 0.57 -15.27 -10.47
N PRO A 136 1.28 -15.72 -9.42
CA PRO A 136 2.47 -15.02 -8.95
C PRO A 136 3.51 -14.76 -10.05
N GLN A 137 3.55 -15.62 -11.08
CA GLN A 137 4.42 -15.47 -12.23
C GLN A 137 4.02 -14.30 -13.12
N GLU A 138 2.72 -14.15 -13.40
CA GLU A 138 2.18 -13.04 -14.20
C GLU A 138 2.39 -11.71 -13.50
N MET A 139 2.17 -11.63 -12.18
CA MET A 139 2.50 -10.46 -11.38
C MET A 139 4.00 -10.12 -11.46
N ALA A 140 4.88 -11.11 -11.36
CA ALA A 140 6.32 -10.90 -11.48
C ALA A 140 6.72 -10.41 -12.88
N MET A 141 6.04 -10.87 -13.94
CA MET A 141 6.25 -10.39 -15.32
C MET A 141 5.81 -8.93 -15.46
N LEU A 142 4.61 -8.59 -14.98
CA LEU A 142 4.09 -7.21 -14.99
C LEU A 142 5.07 -6.23 -14.33
N ILE A 143 5.59 -6.58 -13.14
CA ILE A 143 6.56 -5.74 -12.43
C ILE A 143 7.83 -5.52 -13.27
N ARG A 144 8.36 -6.55 -13.91
CA ARG A 144 9.57 -6.44 -14.74
C ARG A 144 9.33 -5.58 -15.96
N GLU A 145 8.25 -5.84 -16.72
CA GLU A 145 7.88 -5.06 -17.90
C GLU A 145 7.68 -3.59 -17.56
N TYR A 146 7.02 -3.32 -16.43
CA TYR A 146 6.83 -1.97 -15.94
C TYR A 146 8.15 -1.28 -15.61
N ARG A 147 9.04 -1.94 -14.86
CA ARG A 147 10.34 -1.38 -14.49
C ARG A 147 11.20 -1.08 -15.70
N ASP A 148 11.22 -1.99 -16.68
CA ASP A 148 12.01 -1.84 -17.90
C ASP A 148 11.52 -0.66 -18.76
N LYS A 149 10.23 -0.36 -18.70
CA LYS A 149 9.62 0.70 -19.52
C LYS A 149 9.65 2.08 -18.84
N TYR A 150 9.40 2.16 -17.53
CA TYR A 150 9.07 3.44 -16.89
C TYR A 150 10.04 3.92 -15.80
N PHE A 151 10.89 3.05 -15.25
CA PHE A 151 11.88 3.40 -14.24
C PHE A 151 11.35 4.09 -12.97
N ARG A 152 10.08 3.90 -12.63
CA ARG A 152 9.46 4.47 -11.43
C ARG A 152 9.28 3.41 -10.33
N PRO A 153 9.25 3.83 -9.05
CA PRO A 153 8.93 2.95 -7.95
C PRO A 153 7.57 2.26 -8.11
N ILE A 154 7.52 1.00 -7.71
CA ILE A 154 6.34 0.15 -7.78
C ILE A 154 5.96 -0.30 -6.39
N ASP A 155 4.69 -0.20 -6.07
CA ASP A 155 4.05 -0.79 -4.92
C ASP A 155 3.07 -1.87 -5.39
N ILE A 156 3.10 -3.02 -4.75
CA ILE A 156 2.15 -4.11 -5.01
C ILE A 156 1.26 -4.26 -3.77
N CYS A 157 -0.03 -4.29 -4.01
CA CYS A 157 -1.04 -4.54 -2.99
C CYS A 157 -1.78 -5.85 -3.33
N PRO A 158 -1.23 -7.01 -2.93
CA PRO A 158 -1.85 -8.30 -3.22
C PRO A 158 -3.11 -8.47 -2.38
N THR A 159 -4.17 -8.98 -3.01
CA THR A 159 -5.43 -9.26 -2.33
C THR A 159 -5.63 -10.76 -2.15
N ASN A 160 -6.29 -11.15 -1.06
CA ASN A 160 -6.53 -12.57 -0.76
C ASN A 160 -7.85 -13.12 -1.33
N LYS A 161 -8.40 -12.45 -2.32
CA LYS A 161 -9.67 -12.84 -2.97
C LYS A 161 -9.64 -14.27 -3.50
N TYR A 162 -8.48 -14.72 -3.93
CA TYR A 162 -8.25 -16.06 -4.45
C TYR A 162 -7.22 -16.87 -3.65
N THR A 163 -7.01 -16.51 -2.37
CA THR A 163 -6.14 -17.23 -1.42
C THR A 163 -4.65 -17.27 -1.83
N ASN A 164 -4.18 -16.30 -2.59
CA ASN A 164 -2.82 -16.33 -3.16
C ASN A 164 -1.95 -15.12 -2.80
N ALA A 165 -2.47 -14.20 -1.99
CA ALA A 165 -1.85 -12.91 -1.72
C ALA A 165 -0.41 -13.00 -1.17
N VAL A 166 -0.12 -13.98 -0.30
CA VAL A 166 1.23 -14.15 0.25
C VAL A 166 2.21 -14.61 -0.83
N ASN A 167 1.80 -15.53 -1.73
CA ASN A 167 2.66 -15.98 -2.83
C ASN A 167 2.93 -14.86 -3.84
N GLU A 168 1.95 -14.01 -4.10
CA GLU A 168 2.08 -12.83 -4.95
C GLU A 168 3.03 -11.80 -4.32
N ALA A 169 2.91 -11.54 -3.01
CA ALA A 169 3.84 -10.67 -2.29
C ALA A 169 5.29 -11.17 -2.38
N VAL A 170 5.50 -12.48 -2.21
CA VAL A 170 6.84 -13.11 -2.36
C VAL A 170 7.35 -12.96 -3.80
N ALA A 171 6.50 -13.23 -4.80
CA ALA A 171 6.86 -13.09 -6.20
C ALA A 171 7.20 -11.64 -6.57
N ALA A 172 6.46 -10.67 -6.02
CA ALA A 172 6.72 -9.25 -6.18
C ALA A 172 8.11 -8.85 -5.63
N VAL A 173 8.49 -9.36 -4.46
CA VAL A 173 9.84 -9.12 -3.90
C VAL A 173 10.93 -9.73 -4.79
N ILE A 174 10.74 -10.94 -5.28
CA ILE A 174 11.66 -11.58 -6.21
C ILE A 174 11.78 -10.77 -7.51
N ALA A 175 10.69 -10.20 -7.99
CA ALA A 175 10.66 -9.31 -9.16
C ALA A 175 11.20 -7.89 -8.88
N LYS A 176 11.59 -7.61 -7.62
CA LYS A 176 12.18 -6.34 -7.16
C LYS A 176 11.20 -5.19 -7.09
N THR A 177 9.98 -5.40 -6.58
CA THR A 177 9.12 -4.29 -6.17
C THR A 177 9.80 -3.40 -5.12
N ASP A 178 9.43 -2.12 -5.05
CA ASP A 178 9.99 -1.17 -4.10
C ASP A 178 9.19 -1.14 -2.80
N CYS A 179 7.87 -1.33 -2.90
CA CYS A 179 6.96 -1.36 -1.77
C CYS A 179 6.01 -2.56 -1.85
N LEU A 180 5.49 -2.96 -0.68
CA LEU A 180 4.38 -3.88 -0.54
C LEU A 180 3.35 -3.27 0.39
N THR A 181 2.10 -3.18 -0.06
CA THR A 181 0.96 -2.79 0.77
C THR A 181 0.26 -4.04 1.28
N MET A 182 0.15 -4.14 2.59
CA MET A 182 -0.36 -5.32 3.29
C MET A 182 -1.25 -4.89 4.44
N ARG A 183 -1.94 -5.83 5.07
CA ARG A 183 -2.79 -5.59 6.23
C ARG A 183 -2.36 -6.44 7.41
N PHE A 184 -2.22 -5.84 8.58
CA PHE A 184 -2.02 -6.57 9.80
C PHE A 184 -3.30 -7.35 10.15
N GLY A 185 -3.16 -8.67 10.43
CA GLY A 185 -4.30 -9.53 10.74
C GLY A 185 -5.13 -10.01 9.56
N GLY A 186 -4.71 -9.75 8.31
CA GLY A 186 -5.24 -10.39 7.09
C GLY A 186 -6.73 -10.28 6.86
N TYR A 187 -7.38 -9.25 7.39
CA TYR A 187 -8.83 -9.13 7.29
C TYR A 187 -9.29 -9.09 5.82
N ASP A 188 -10.19 -10.01 5.51
CA ASP A 188 -11.03 -10.13 4.33
C ASP A 188 -10.36 -10.42 2.98
N LYS A 189 -9.33 -9.70 2.54
CA LYS A 189 -8.87 -9.81 1.15
C LYS A 189 -7.44 -9.37 0.88
N TYR A 190 -6.70 -9.05 1.92
CA TYR A 190 -5.30 -8.61 1.78
C TYR A 190 -4.34 -9.67 2.26
N ALA A 191 -3.10 -9.61 1.78
CA ALA A 191 -2.03 -10.44 2.30
C ALA A 191 -1.78 -10.12 3.77
N GLU A 192 -1.69 -11.15 4.58
CA GLU A 192 -1.39 -11.01 6.00
C GLU A 192 0.10 -10.74 6.18
N LEU A 193 0.43 -9.66 6.91
CA LEU A 193 1.81 -9.26 7.14
C LEU A 193 2.61 -10.35 7.87
N GLN A 194 1.98 -11.06 8.79
CA GLN A 194 2.61 -12.15 9.55
C GLN A 194 3.00 -13.32 8.64
N ASP A 195 2.05 -13.79 7.82
CA ASP A 195 2.27 -14.91 6.89
C ASP A 195 3.35 -14.59 5.87
N TYR A 196 3.36 -13.37 5.36
CA TYR A 196 4.41 -12.87 4.47
C TYR A 196 5.78 -12.90 5.14
N THR A 197 5.86 -12.41 6.38
CA THR A 197 7.11 -12.38 7.14
C THR A 197 7.67 -13.79 7.37
N ILE A 198 6.81 -14.74 7.74
CA ILE A 198 7.20 -16.14 7.92
C ILE A 198 7.68 -16.75 6.60
N SER A 199 6.98 -16.46 5.51
CA SER A 199 7.34 -16.95 4.18
C SER A 199 8.70 -16.43 3.72
N LEU A 200 8.99 -15.14 3.93
CA LEU A 200 10.31 -14.56 3.64
C LEU A 200 11.42 -15.15 4.51
N ALA A 201 11.17 -15.32 5.81
CA ALA A 201 12.14 -15.93 6.72
C ALA A 201 12.49 -17.34 6.27
N THR A 202 11.50 -18.11 5.84
CA THR A 202 11.68 -19.48 5.36
C THR A 202 12.44 -19.54 4.04
N LEU A 203 12.11 -18.66 3.08
CA LEU A 203 12.69 -18.69 1.73
C LEU A 203 14.12 -18.12 1.66
N PHE A 204 14.38 -17.09 2.45
CA PHE A 204 15.65 -16.35 2.38
C PHE A 204 16.56 -16.56 3.59
N GLY A 205 16.17 -17.41 4.53
CA GLY A 205 16.94 -17.68 5.76
C GLY A 205 17.08 -16.46 6.67
N VAL A 206 16.19 -15.48 6.54
CA VAL A 206 16.16 -14.29 7.38
C VAL A 206 15.35 -14.63 8.62
N ALA A 207 15.99 -14.72 9.78
CA ALA A 207 15.25 -14.95 11.02
C ALA A 207 14.30 -13.78 11.28
N PRO A 208 13.00 -14.04 11.51
CA PRO A 208 12.08 -12.99 11.92
C PRO A 208 12.59 -12.34 13.22
N SER A 209 12.39 -11.05 13.38
CA SER A 209 12.76 -10.40 14.65
C SER A 209 11.96 -11.04 15.79
N PRO A 210 12.50 -11.09 17.02
CA PRO A 210 11.76 -11.62 18.18
C PRO A 210 10.40 -10.94 18.39
N GLN A 211 10.28 -9.66 18.00
CA GLN A 211 9.03 -8.90 18.04
C GLN A 211 8.00 -9.42 17.02
N MET A 212 8.46 -9.92 15.86
CA MET A 212 7.59 -10.55 14.87
C MET A 212 6.99 -11.88 15.35
N VAL A 213 7.76 -12.64 16.14
CA VAL A 213 7.32 -13.94 16.66
C VAL A 213 6.38 -13.79 17.87
N MET A 214 6.51 -12.71 18.63
CA MET A 214 5.66 -12.47 19.82
C MET A 214 4.30 -11.82 19.46
N ALA A 215 4.11 -11.35 18.24
CA ALA A 215 2.83 -10.83 17.74
C ALA A 215 1.93 -11.93 17.14
N LEU A 216 2.41 -13.17 17.07
CA LEU A 216 1.67 -14.38 16.69
C LEU A 216 1.07 -15.07 17.92
#